data_96181bf57ff9a730bf5ad434b7fed8f8
#
_entry.id   96181bf57ff9a730bf5ad434b7fed8f8
#
_cell.length_a   1.000
_cell.length_b   1.000
_cell.length_c   1.000
_cell.angle_alpha   90.00
_cell.angle_beta   90.00
_cell.angle_gamma   90.00
#
_symmetry.space_group_name_H-M   'P 1'
#
loop_
_entity.id
_entity.type
_entity.pdbx_description
1 polymer ?
#
loop_
_entity_poly.entity_id
_entity_poly.type
_entity_poly.pdbx_seq_one_letter_code
_entity_poly.pdbx_strand_id
1 'polypeptide(L)'
;MRKATRFMRRKPSLFLTLLTAATALAATVAAPAQAAPAQAAPSAQVAVKMTFNATPEPALKGSTVTLTGRVWVGATGNRGRVSFYFRKAGTASTAFTYRGYATTTDAGTFTRRYVADTTGTWKAVFAATTARKNAARLDAVQVVQRRSKLISDWQGTSSTWQSPTLRVPTKDYKVIANYTCEEDGFLFVAWNGNPSGYESANASTSAGTVTLNGHAGARTGYFDVSTWINCSWRVRVFSGIENVQV
;
A
#
# COMPACT_ATOMS: atom_id res chain seq x y z
N MET A 1 27.33 11.16 -30.08
CA MET A 1 27.64 9.75 -30.45
C MET A 1 26.35 8.93 -30.40
N ARG A 2 25.76 8.64 -31.55
CA ARG A 2 24.52 7.88 -31.69
C ARG A 2 24.89 6.42 -32.01
N LYS A 3 24.52 5.45 -31.16
CA LYS A 3 24.65 4.01 -31.46
C LYS A 3 23.34 3.51 -32.10
N ALA A 4 23.46 3.07 -33.34
CA ALA A 4 22.39 2.43 -34.10
C ALA A 4 22.29 0.94 -33.74
N THR A 5 21.09 0.48 -33.39
CA THR A 5 20.81 -0.94 -33.13
C THR A 5 20.27 -1.56 -34.41
N ARG A 6 20.99 -2.57 -34.91
CA ARG A 6 20.71 -3.34 -36.12
C ARG A 6 19.56 -4.35 -35.86
N PHE A 7 18.49 -4.22 -36.64
CA PHE A 7 17.42 -5.22 -36.74
C PHE A 7 17.83 -6.37 -37.66
N MET A 8 17.94 -7.58 -37.15
CA MET A 8 18.10 -8.81 -37.92
C MET A 8 16.72 -9.35 -38.35
N ARG A 9 16.44 -9.23 -39.65
CA ARG A 9 15.30 -9.93 -40.31
C ARG A 9 15.69 -11.41 -40.51
N ARG A 10 14.92 -12.32 -39.92
CA ARG A 10 14.96 -13.77 -40.28
C ARG A 10 13.99 -14.05 -41.44
N LYS A 11 14.54 -14.68 -42.50
CA LYS A 11 13.79 -15.14 -43.67
C LYS A 11 13.05 -16.45 -43.35
N PRO A 12 11.83 -16.68 -43.85
CA PRO A 12 11.19 -17.99 -43.75
C PRO A 12 11.70 -18.90 -44.85
N SER A 13 12.14 -20.11 -44.51
CA SER A 13 12.49 -21.18 -45.45
C SER A 13 11.21 -21.92 -45.84
N LEU A 14 10.88 -21.87 -47.10
CA LEU A 14 9.89 -22.76 -47.73
C LEU A 14 10.53 -24.15 -47.90
N PHE A 15 10.00 -25.18 -47.27
CA PHE A 15 10.26 -26.55 -47.58
C PHE A 15 9.17 -27.08 -48.50
N LEU A 16 9.52 -27.32 -49.76
CA LEU A 16 8.72 -27.96 -50.79
C LEU A 16 8.89 -29.49 -50.68
N THR A 17 7.87 -30.19 -50.18
CA THR A 17 7.91 -31.68 -50.12
C THR A 17 7.17 -32.27 -51.35
N LEU A 18 7.91 -32.96 -52.17
CA LEU A 18 7.40 -33.75 -53.32
C LEU A 18 6.59 -34.95 -52.81
N LEU A 19 5.37 -35.10 -53.29
CA LEU A 19 4.50 -36.23 -52.99
C LEU A 19 4.63 -37.25 -54.16
N THR A 20 5.29 -38.38 -53.92
CA THR A 20 5.27 -39.53 -54.84
C THR A 20 4.09 -40.45 -54.50
N ALA A 21 3.16 -40.57 -55.41
CA ALA A 21 2.03 -41.50 -55.32
C ALA A 21 2.49 -42.93 -55.70
N ALA A 22 2.46 -43.85 -54.75
CA ALA A 22 2.54 -45.27 -54.98
C ALA A 22 1.18 -45.93 -54.76
N THR A 23 0.52 -46.36 -55.85
CA THR A 23 -0.76 -47.10 -55.80
C THR A 23 -0.46 -48.58 -55.49
N ALA A 24 -0.71 -49.02 -54.25
CA ALA A 24 -0.73 -50.43 -53.88
C ALA A 24 -2.22 -50.87 -53.72
N LEU A 25 -2.64 -51.81 -54.58
CA LEU A 25 -3.91 -52.53 -54.39
C LEU A 25 -3.73 -53.48 -53.21
N ALA A 26 -4.36 -53.20 -52.08
CA ALA A 26 -4.43 -54.09 -50.94
C ALA A 26 -5.87 -54.57 -50.75
N ALA A 27 -6.04 -55.91 -50.80
CA ALA A 27 -7.30 -56.57 -50.51
C ALA A 27 -7.72 -56.30 -49.05
N THR A 28 -8.89 -55.70 -48.89
CA THR A 28 -9.47 -55.38 -47.56
C THR A 28 -10.08 -56.67 -46.96
N VAL A 29 -9.33 -57.28 -46.03
CA VAL A 29 -9.94 -58.19 -45.05
C VAL A 29 -10.63 -57.35 -44.04
N ALA A 30 -11.97 -57.39 -43.96
CA ALA A 30 -12.76 -56.71 -42.95
C ALA A 30 -12.49 -57.29 -41.58
N ALA A 31 -11.64 -56.62 -40.81
CA ALA A 31 -11.47 -56.91 -39.38
C ALA A 31 -12.75 -56.44 -38.62
N PRO A 32 -13.21 -57.23 -37.62
CA PRO A 32 -14.37 -56.80 -36.82
C PRO A 32 -14.05 -55.47 -36.15
N ALA A 33 -14.94 -54.49 -36.32
CA ALA A 33 -14.85 -53.18 -35.71
C ALA A 33 -14.84 -53.34 -34.18
N GLN A 34 -13.69 -53.23 -33.57
CA GLN A 34 -13.60 -53.09 -32.11
C GLN A 34 -14.29 -51.77 -31.75
N ALA A 35 -15.40 -51.87 -30.98
CA ALA A 35 -16.08 -50.70 -30.43
C ALA A 35 -15.05 -49.91 -29.61
N ALA A 36 -14.71 -48.69 -30.04
CA ALA A 36 -13.86 -47.78 -29.30
C ALA A 36 -14.43 -47.61 -27.88
N PRO A 37 -13.61 -47.69 -26.80
CA PRO A 37 -14.09 -47.51 -25.46
C PRO A 37 -14.78 -46.14 -25.38
N ALA A 38 -16.03 -46.13 -24.92
CA ALA A 38 -16.81 -44.90 -24.76
C ALA A 38 -16.02 -43.94 -23.88
N GLN A 39 -15.56 -42.84 -24.45
CA GLN A 39 -14.84 -41.79 -23.72
C GLN A 39 -15.78 -41.24 -22.67
N ALA A 40 -15.51 -41.50 -21.38
CA ALA A 40 -16.29 -40.98 -20.27
C ALA A 40 -16.43 -39.45 -20.42
N ALA A 41 -17.67 -38.97 -20.48
CA ALA A 41 -17.93 -37.53 -20.55
C ALA A 41 -17.23 -36.81 -19.38
N PRO A 42 -16.57 -35.66 -19.60
CA PRO A 42 -15.91 -34.92 -18.55
C PRO A 42 -16.92 -34.55 -17.47
N SER A 43 -16.69 -35.01 -16.23
CA SER A 43 -17.57 -34.70 -15.11
C SER A 43 -17.65 -33.18 -14.89
N ALA A 44 -18.88 -32.66 -14.78
CA ALA A 44 -19.10 -31.22 -14.60
C ALA A 44 -18.42 -30.75 -13.30
N GLN A 45 -17.52 -29.76 -13.41
CA GLN A 45 -16.84 -29.19 -12.24
C GLN A 45 -17.83 -28.44 -11.35
N VAL A 46 -17.78 -28.68 -10.05
CA VAL A 46 -18.62 -28.02 -9.04
C VAL A 46 -18.14 -26.59 -8.77
N ALA A 47 -19.11 -25.66 -8.69
CA ALA A 47 -18.82 -24.28 -8.36
C ALA A 47 -18.39 -24.12 -6.88
N VAL A 48 -17.28 -23.44 -6.65
CA VAL A 48 -16.75 -23.11 -5.33
C VAL A 48 -17.14 -21.69 -4.96
N LYS A 49 -17.64 -21.48 -3.74
CA LYS A 49 -17.88 -20.16 -3.15
C LYS A 49 -16.71 -19.77 -2.25
N MET A 50 -16.42 -18.47 -2.16
CA MET A 50 -15.36 -17.95 -1.31
C MET A 50 -15.72 -16.58 -0.74
N THR A 51 -15.43 -16.36 0.54
CA THR A 51 -15.30 -15.03 1.17
C THR A 51 -13.82 -14.67 1.31
N PHE A 52 -13.54 -13.39 1.39
CA PHE A 52 -12.18 -12.87 1.59
C PHE A 52 -12.27 -11.48 2.22
N ASN A 53 -11.45 -11.24 3.24
CA ASN A 53 -11.34 -9.97 3.93
C ASN A 53 -9.89 -9.72 4.38
N ALA A 54 -9.43 -8.49 4.26
CA ALA A 54 -8.12 -8.02 4.69
C ALA A 54 -8.30 -6.92 5.75
N THR A 55 -7.84 -7.15 6.97
CA THR A 55 -8.03 -6.24 8.11
C THR A 55 -6.72 -5.96 8.84
N PRO A 56 -6.60 -4.77 9.51
CA PRO A 56 -7.54 -3.65 9.64
C PRO A 56 -7.60 -2.74 8.42
N GLU A 57 -8.68 -1.96 8.31
CA GLU A 57 -8.83 -0.89 7.32
C GLU A 57 -9.26 0.43 8.00
N PRO A 58 -8.47 1.50 7.88
CA PRO A 58 -7.14 1.55 7.26
C PRO A 58 -6.09 0.83 8.12
N ALA A 59 -5.05 0.29 7.46
CA ALA A 59 -3.89 -0.28 8.13
C ALA A 59 -2.79 0.78 8.33
N LEU A 60 -2.12 0.76 9.48
CA LEU A 60 -0.93 1.60 9.68
C LEU A 60 0.26 0.99 8.94
N LYS A 61 1.06 1.82 8.28
CA LYS A 61 2.32 1.38 7.64
C LYS A 61 3.22 0.67 8.64
N GLY A 62 3.71 -0.50 8.26
CA GLY A 62 4.51 -1.39 9.12
C GLY A 62 3.70 -2.28 10.06
N SER A 63 2.38 -2.07 10.21
CA SER A 63 1.52 -2.95 10.99
C SER A 63 1.17 -4.23 10.24
N THR A 64 0.55 -5.17 10.92
CA THR A 64 0.09 -6.43 10.33
C THR A 64 -1.30 -6.28 9.70
N VAL A 65 -1.43 -6.64 8.42
CA VAL A 65 -2.70 -6.92 7.76
C VAL A 65 -2.96 -8.42 7.81
N THR A 66 -4.12 -8.81 8.29
CA THR A 66 -4.55 -10.20 8.35
C THR A 66 -5.55 -10.47 7.23
N LEU A 67 -5.20 -11.40 6.36
CA LEU A 67 -6.06 -11.91 5.28
C LEU A 67 -6.83 -13.11 5.79
N THR A 68 -8.15 -13.05 5.78
CA THR A 68 -9.04 -14.13 6.26
C THR A 68 -10.11 -14.45 5.24
N GLY A 69 -10.66 -15.65 5.33
CA GLY A 69 -11.79 -16.03 4.51
C GLY A 69 -12.19 -17.47 4.67
N ARG A 70 -13.17 -17.87 3.86
CA ARG A 70 -13.68 -19.25 3.82
C ARG A 70 -13.92 -19.67 2.38
N VAL A 71 -13.65 -20.95 2.11
CA VAL A 71 -13.92 -21.63 0.83
C VAL A 71 -14.88 -22.78 1.09
N TRP A 72 -15.98 -22.91 0.32
CA TRP A 72 -16.96 -23.96 0.52
C TRP A 72 -17.67 -24.37 -0.77
N VAL A 73 -18.25 -25.58 -0.74
CA VAL A 73 -19.14 -26.12 -1.76
C VAL A 73 -20.42 -26.56 -1.07
N GLY A 74 -21.57 -26.08 -1.49
CA GLY A 74 -22.83 -26.29 -0.75
C GLY A 74 -22.72 -25.73 0.68
N ALA A 75 -22.90 -26.58 1.69
CA ALA A 75 -22.73 -26.24 3.11
C ALA A 75 -21.34 -26.62 3.66
N THR A 76 -20.56 -27.42 2.94
CA THR A 76 -19.32 -28.04 3.41
C THR A 76 -18.09 -27.20 3.11
N GLY A 77 -17.23 -27.02 4.10
CA GLY A 77 -15.92 -26.41 3.95
C GLY A 77 -15.06 -27.17 2.93
N ASN A 78 -14.18 -26.46 2.25
CA ASN A 78 -13.39 -27.04 1.19
C ASN A 78 -11.90 -26.92 1.49
N ARG A 79 -11.23 -28.05 1.68
CA ARG A 79 -9.76 -28.11 1.81
C ARG A 79 -9.09 -27.78 0.49
N GLY A 80 -8.01 -27.01 0.56
CA GLY A 80 -7.19 -26.69 -0.59
C GLY A 80 -6.27 -25.50 -0.34
N ARG A 81 -5.59 -25.08 -1.39
CA ARG A 81 -4.64 -23.98 -1.36
C ARG A 81 -5.32 -22.70 -1.85
N VAL A 82 -5.22 -21.63 -1.06
CA VAL A 82 -5.59 -20.25 -1.44
C VAL A 82 -4.32 -19.46 -1.67
N SER A 83 -4.07 -19.01 -2.89
CA SER A 83 -2.94 -18.17 -3.26
C SER A 83 -3.30 -16.69 -3.14
N PHE A 84 -2.37 -15.89 -2.61
CA PHE A 84 -2.54 -14.46 -2.43
C PHE A 84 -1.67 -13.68 -3.39
N TYR A 85 -2.26 -12.63 -3.94
CA TYR A 85 -1.61 -11.68 -4.83
C TYR A 85 -1.91 -10.27 -4.33
N PHE A 86 -0.98 -9.37 -4.57
CA PHE A 86 -1.13 -7.97 -4.22
C PHE A 86 -0.86 -7.09 -5.44
N ARG A 87 -1.67 -6.05 -5.59
CA ARG A 87 -1.49 -5.00 -6.58
C ARG A 87 -1.46 -3.66 -5.87
N LYS A 88 -0.38 -2.90 -6.05
CA LYS A 88 -0.25 -1.54 -5.53
C LYS A 88 -1.28 -0.61 -6.18
N ALA A 89 -1.84 0.33 -5.42
CA ALA A 89 -2.70 1.38 -5.96
C ALA A 89 -1.97 2.20 -7.03
N GLY A 90 -2.71 2.65 -8.04
CA GLY A 90 -2.15 3.41 -9.17
C GLY A 90 -1.42 2.54 -10.24
N THR A 91 -1.33 1.21 -10.06
CA THR A 91 -0.78 0.31 -11.09
C THR A 91 -1.87 -0.30 -11.98
N ALA A 92 -1.49 -0.85 -13.16
CA ALA A 92 -2.43 -1.48 -14.09
C ALA A 92 -3.29 -2.56 -13.40
N SER A 93 -4.53 -2.72 -13.81
CA SER A 93 -5.51 -3.64 -13.20
C SER A 93 -5.06 -5.11 -13.20
N THR A 94 -4.16 -5.48 -14.09
CA THR A 94 -3.59 -6.83 -14.25
C THR A 94 -2.29 -7.05 -13.46
N ALA A 95 -1.68 -6.00 -12.90
CA ALA A 95 -0.34 -6.03 -12.26
C ALA A 95 -0.34 -6.67 -10.86
N PHE A 96 -0.94 -7.85 -10.72
CA PHE A 96 -0.94 -8.59 -9.46
C PHE A 96 0.35 -9.41 -9.29
N THR A 97 1.06 -9.18 -8.19
CA THR A 97 2.26 -9.93 -7.80
C THR A 97 1.90 -11.00 -6.77
N TYR A 98 2.36 -12.22 -6.96
CA TYR A 98 2.21 -13.33 -6.02
C TYR A 98 2.91 -13.02 -4.69
N ARG A 99 2.22 -13.31 -3.57
CA ARG A 99 2.72 -13.04 -2.21
C ARG A 99 2.75 -14.27 -1.31
N GLY A 100 2.30 -15.42 -1.80
CA GLY A 100 2.30 -16.65 -1.02
C GLY A 100 0.92 -17.31 -0.97
N TYR A 101 0.75 -18.28 -0.07
CA TYR A 101 -0.49 -19.03 0.06
C TYR A 101 -0.80 -19.39 1.51
N ALA A 102 -2.04 -19.82 1.75
CA ALA A 102 -2.48 -20.54 2.93
C ALA A 102 -3.24 -21.81 2.51
N THR A 103 -3.20 -22.83 3.35
CA THR A 103 -4.06 -24.03 3.22
C THR A 103 -5.32 -23.81 4.05
N THR A 104 -6.48 -24.13 3.49
CA THR A 104 -7.74 -24.06 4.23
C THR A 104 -7.86 -25.22 5.22
N THR A 105 -8.54 -24.98 6.33
CA THR A 105 -8.94 -26.01 7.31
C THR A 105 -10.06 -26.90 6.74
N ASP A 106 -10.49 -27.92 7.50
CA ASP A 106 -11.66 -28.75 7.14
C ASP A 106 -12.95 -27.94 7.05
N ALA A 107 -13.10 -26.91 7.86
CA ALA A 107 -14.20 -25.93 7.77
C ALA A 107 -14.07 -24.98 6.56
N GLY A 108 -13.00 -25.09 5.77
CA GLY A 108 -12.70 -24.26 4.63
C GLY A 108 -12.12 -22.89 4.97
N THR A 109 -11.84 -22.58 6.23
CA THR A 109 -11.29 -21.29 6.65
C THR A 109 -9.79 -21.18 6.36
N PHE A 110 -9.35 -19.96 6.07
CA PHE A 110 -7.93 -19.66 5.92
C PHE A 110 -7.57 -18.33 6.58
N THR A 111 -6.33 -18.22 6.99
CA THR A 111 -5.73 -17.00 7.54
C THR A 111 -4.28 -16.88 7.08
N ARG A 112 -3.85 -15.64 6.76
CA ARG A 112 -2.46 -15.29 6.48
C ARG A 112 -2.19 -13.86 6.91
N ARG A 113 -0.98 -13.57 7.38
CA ARG A 113 -0.57 -12.23 7.84
C ARG A 113 0.52 -11.67 6.92
N TYR A 114 0.45 -10.36 6.67
CA TYR A 114 1.43 -9.59 5.90
C TYR A 114 1.67 -8.25 6.57
N VAL A 115 2.83 -7.67 6.30
CA VAL A 115 3.13 -6.30 6.73
C VAL A 115 2.44 -5.32 5.77
N ALA A 116 1.74 -4.33 6.32
CA ALA A 116 1.13 -3.23 5.58
C ALA A 116 2.22 -2.25 5.13
N ASP A 117 2.56 -2.25 3.87
CA ASP A 117 3.65 -1.44 3.34
C ASP A 117 3.14 -0.30 2.45
N THR A 118 2.13 -0.55 1.65
CA THR A 118 1.56 0.40 0.71
C THR A 118 0.08 0.09 0.44
N THR A 119 -0.70 1.14 0.14
CA THR A 119 -2.10 1.03 -0.29
C THR A 119 -2.24 0.19 -1.55
N GLY A 120 -3.23 -0.69 -1.58
CA GLY A 120 -3.44 -1.56 -2.74
C GLY A 120 -4.60 -2.52 -2.59
N THR A 121 -4.67 -3.46 -3.52
CA THR A 121 -5.73 -4.48 -3.58
C THR A 121 -5.12 -5.86 -3.40
N TRP A 122 -5.62 -6.62 -2.45
CA TRP A 122 -5.35 -8.03 -2.30
C TRP A 122 -6.29 -8.86 -3.17
N LYS A 123 -5.79 -9.95 -3.70
CA LYS A 123 -6.56 -10.95 -4.45
C LYS A 123 -6.28 -12.33 -3.86
N ALA A 124 -7.33 -13.00 -3.40
CA ALA A 124 -7.27 -14.39 -3.00
C ALA A 124 -7.80 -15.27 -4.13
N VAL A 125 -7.09 -16.35 -4.45
CA VAL A 125 -7.44 -17.29 -5.51
C VAL A 125 -7.39 -18.70 -4.96
N PHE A 126 -8.52 -19.39 -4.97
CA PHE A 126 -8.59 -20.83 -4.77
C PHE A 126 -8.46 -21.51 -6.14
N ALA A 127 -7.45 -22.36 -6.30
CA ALA A 127 -7.14 -22.96 -7.59
C ALA A 127 -8.19 -24.00 -8.02
N ALA A 128 -8.50 -24.06 -9.30
CA ALA A 128 -9.33 -25.11 -9.88
C ALA A 128 -8.66 -26.48 -9.71
N THR A 129 -9.50 -27.53 -9.61
CA THR A 129 -9.10 -28.93 -9.71
C THR A 129 -9.92 -29.60 -10.79
N THR A 130 -9.69 -30.90 -11.05
CA THR A 130 -10.52 -31.69 -11.99
C THR A 130 -12.00 -31.70 -11.60
N ALA A 131 -12.29 -31.66 -10.29
CA ALA A 131 -13.66 -31.70 -9.76
C ALA A 131 -14.25 -30.33 -9.40
N ARG A 132 -13.47 -29.24 -9.37
CA ARG A 132 -13.87 -27.94 -8.82
C ARG A 132 -13.43 -26.78 -9.69
N LYS A 133 -14.31 -25.78 -9.85
CA LYS A 133 -13.98 -24.51 -10.52
C LYS A 133 -13.10 -23.64 -9.60
N ASN A 134 -12.32 -22.75 -10.19
CA ASN A 134 -11.61 -21.73 -9.44
C ASN A 134 -12.59 -20.74 -8.78
N ALA A 135 -12.14 -20.12 -7.68
CA ALA A 135 -12.81 -18.98 -7.06
C ALA A 135 -11.78 -17.89 -6.78
N ALA A 136 -12.15 -16.64 -7.00
CA ALA A 136 -11.30 -15.49 -6.69
C ALA A 136 -12.13 -14.40 -6.02
N ARG A 137 -11.49 -13.66 -5.10
CA ARG A 137 -12.05 -12.47 -4.44
C ARG A 137 -10.98 -11.41 -4.31
N LEU A 138 -11.44 -10.17 -4.32
CA LEU A 138 -10.61 -8.99 -4.15
C LEU A 138 -11.01 -8.27 -2.88
N ASP A 139 -10.04 -7.64 -2.24
CA ASP A 139 -10.26 -6.71 -1.13
C ASP A 139 -9.20 -5.61 -1.17
N ALA A 140 -9.63 -4.36 -0.98
CA ALA A 140 -8.74 -3.21 -1.00
C ALA A 140 -8.29 -2.88 0.42
N VAL A 141 -7.03 -2.52 0.59
CA VAL A 141 -6.48 -2.05 1.87
C VAL A 141 -5.85 -0.68 1.68
N GLN A 142 -6.37 0.30 2.40
CA GLN A 142 -5.75 1.59 2.53
C GLN A 142 -4.66 1.53 3.60
N VAL A 143 -3.43 1.88 3.23
CA VAL A 143 -2.32 2.00 4.17
C VAL A 143 -2.09 3.48 4.46
N VAL A 144 -2.04 3.83 5.74
CA VAL A 144 -1.81 5.19 6.22
C VAL A 144 -0.54 5.24 7.07
N GLN A 145 0.14 6.37 7.01
CA GLN A 145 1.27 6.66 7.88
C GLN A 145 0.91 7.81 8.81
N ARG A 146 1.24 7.68 10.09
CA ARG A 146 1.12 8.78 11.04
C ARG A 146 2.22 9.80 10.79
N ARG A 147 1.83 11.00 10.41
CA ARG A 147 2.75 12.11 10.18
C ARG A 147 2.17 13.41 10.73
N SER A 148 3.03 14.24 11.29
CA SER A 148 2.73 15.66 11.46
C SER A 148 3.04 16.39 10.14
N LYS A 149 2.15 17.31 9.77
CA LYS A 149 2.31 18.13 8.57
C LYS A 149 2.92 19.47 8.96
N LEU A 150 3.95 19.92 8.24
CA LEU A 150 4.44 21.28 8.38
C LEU A 150 3.35 22.26 7.92
N ILE A 151 2.95 23.16 8.82
CA ILE A 151 1.92 24.19 8.58
C ILE A 151 2.60 25.49 8.16
N SER A 152 3.66 25.87 8.89
CA SER A 152 4.39 27.11 8.64
C SER A 152 5.85 26.99 9.05
N ASP A 153 6.69 27.79 8.42
CA ASP A 153 8.14 27.84 8.63
C ASP A 153 8.58 29.29 8.48
N TRP A 154 9.10 29.88 9.54
CA TRP A 154 9.59 31.25 9.60
C TRP A 154 11.00 31.30 10.14
N GLN A 155 11.74 32.30 9.75
CA GLN A 155 13.08 32.57 10.23
C GLN A 155 13.33 34.08 10.34
N GLY A 156 14.21 34.48 11.24
CA GLY A 156 14.53 35.88 11.43
C GLY A 156 15.72 36.08 12.36
N THR A 157 16.05 37.37 12.56
CA THR A 157 17.11 37.82 13.47
C THR A 157 16.60 38.90 14.42
N SER A 158 15.30 39.26 14.35
CA SER A 158 14.69 40.27 15.23
C SER A 158 14.59 39.74 16.65
N SER A 159 14.84 40.61 17.62
CA SER A 159 14.71 40.27 19.05
C SER A 159 13.26 40.04 19.48
N THR A 160 12.28 40.63 18.75
CA THR A 160 10.86 40.39 18.91
C THR A 160 10.23 40.22 17.54
N TRP A 161 9.37 39.23 17.40
CA TRP A 161 8.64 38.98 16.17
C TRP A 161 7.31 38.32 16.43
N GLN A 162 6.29 38.69 15.67
CA GLN A 162 4.97 38.10 15.70
C GLN A 162 4.64 37.49 14.34
N SER A 163 4.16 36.26 14.36
CA SER A 163 3.75 35.60 13.11
C SER A 163 2.48 36.22 12.54
N PRO A 164 2.24 36.09 11.23
CA PRO A 164 0.90 36.21 10.68
C PRO A 164 -0.07 35.28 11.40
N THR A 165 -1.36 35.67 11.42
CA THR A 165 -2.42 34.80 11.94
C THR A 165 -2.42 33.49 11.16
N LEU A 166 -2.39 32.39 11.91
CA LEU A 166 -2.45 31.07 11.33
C LEU A 166 -3.54 30.23 12.00
N ARG A 167 -4.02 29.21 11.30
CA ARG A 167 -4.94 28.20 11.82
C ARG A 167 -4.22 26.87 11.99
N VAL A 168 -4.22 26.35 13.21
CA VAL A 168 -3.78 24.98 13.48
C VAL A 168 -4.98 24.04 13.28
N PRO A 169 -4.94 23.14 12.26
CA PRO A 169 -6.13 22.38 11.85
C PRO A 169 -6.47 21.21 12.77
N THR A 170 -5.55 20.81 13.64
CA THR A 170 -5.68 19.63 14.50
C THR A 170 -5.71 20.01 15.98
N LYS A 171 -6.29 19.13 16.81
CA LYS A 171 -6.33 19.31 18.27
C LYS A 171 -4.95 19.49 18.86
N ASP A 172 -4.01 18.67 18.40
CA ASP A 172 -2.62 18.70 18.83
C ASP A 172 -1.77 19.39 17.77
N TYR A 173 -0.76 20.13 18.19
CA TYR A 173 0.22 20.74 17.32
C TYR A 173 1.60 20.73 18.02
N LYS A 174 2.64 20.87 17.22
CA LYS A 174 4.02 20.93 17.70
C LYS A 174 4.73 22.12 17.05
N VAL A 175 5.41 22.89 17.87
CA VAL A 175 6.33 23.94 17.41
C VAL A 175 7.75 23.51 17.72
N ILE A 176 8.63 23.66 16.75
CA ILE A 176 10.07 23.48 16.91
C ILE A 176 10.72 24.81 16.54
N ALA A 177 11.35 25.43 17.50
CA ALA A 177 12.11 26.66 17.31
C ALA A 177 13.60 26.36 17.55
N ASN A 178 14.41 26.58 16.51
CA ASN A 178 15.86 26.52 16.58
C ASN A 178 16.41 27.95 16.67
N TYR A 179 17.47 28.18 17.45
CA TYR A 179 18.11 29.47 17.54
C TYR A 179 19.60 29.36 17.74
N THR A 180 20.31 30.43 17.36
CA THR A 180 21.73 30.60 17.61
C THR A 180 22.01 32.09 17.88
N CYS A 181 22.68 32.40 18.97
CA CYS A 181 23.08 33.73 19.39
C CYS A 181 24.61 33.85 19.34
N GLU A 182 25.13 35.06 19.18
CA GLU A 182 26.60 35.33 19.22
C GLU A 182 27.17 35.15 20.62
N GLU A 183 26.36 35.36 21.65
CA GLU A 183 26.68 35.20 23.07
C GLU A 183 25.59 34.37 23.74
N ASP A 184 25.65 34.24 25.09
CA ASP A 184 24.60 33.65 25.86
C ASP A 184 23.27 34.39 25.59
N GLY A 185 22.27 33.65 25.16
CA GLY A 185 21.00 34.19 24.77
C GLY A 185 19.83 33.41 25.30
N PHE A 186 18.63 33.79 24.94
CA PHE A 186 17.44 33.01 25.18
C PHE A 186 16.53 33.05 23.94
N LEU A 187 15.71 32.04 23.81
CA LEU A 187 14.56 32.03 22.92
C LEU A 187 13.29 31.74 23.73
N PHE A 188 12.31 32.57 23.54
CA PHE A 188 10.96 32.37 24.04
C PHE A 188 10.00 32.30 22.83
N VAL A 189 9.14 31.28 22.79
CA VAL A 189 8.10 31.12 21.80
C VAL A 189 6.76 30.92 22.51
N ALA A 190 5.79 31.77 22.22
CA ALA A 190 4.46 31.68 22.78
C ALA A 190 3.38 31.60 21.71
N TRP A 191 2.33 30.84 21.95
CA TRP A 191 1.11 30.79 21.16
C TRP A 191 0.04 31.64 21.81
N ASN A 192 -0.50 32.59 21.08
CA ASN A 192 -1.65 33.41 21.43
C ASN A 192 -2.85 33.05 20.55
N GLY A 193 -3.70 32.18 21.03
CA GLY A 193 -4.78 31.60 20.24
C GLY A 193 -6.19 31.91 20.75
N ASN A 194 -7.16 31.75 19.88
CA ASN A 194 -8.59 31.84 20.19
C ASN A 194 -9.25 30.44 20.00
N PRO A 195 -10.04 29.92 20.96
CA PRO A 195 -10.28 30.46 22.29
C PRO A 195 -9.01 30.58 23.12
N SER A 196 -8.97 31.51 24.02
CA SER A 196 -7.80 31.92 24.79
C SER A 196 -7.02 30.74 25.37
N GLY A 197 -5.83 30.53 24.87
CA GLY A 197 -4.89 29.53 25.36
C GLY A 197 -3.49 30.11 25.15
N TYR A 198 -2.80 30.35 26.24
CA TYR A 198 -1.40 30.73 26.22
C TYR A 198 -0.56 29.48 26.46
N GLU A 199 0.28 29.16 25.53
CA GLU A 199 1.25 28.07 25.65
C GLU A 199 2.61 28.62 25.26
N SER A 200 3.64 28.34 26.05
CA SER A 200 4.98 28.86 25.79
C SER A 200 6.04 27.82 26.07
N ALA A 201 7.20 28.01 25.46
CA ALA A 201 8.41 27.27 25.76
C ALA A 201 9.63 28.19 25.58
N ASN A 202 10.67 27.97 26.37
CA ASN A 202 11.87 28.77 26.35
C ASN A 202 13.13 27.92 26.54
N ALA A 203 14.26 28.47 26.14
CA ALA A 203 15.60 27.98 26.47
C ALA A 203 16.55 29.16 26.67
N SER A 204 17.60 28.94 27.43
CA SER A 204 18.57 29.97 27.80
C SER A 204 19.98 29.42 27.63
N THR A 205 20.48 29.48 26.40
CA THR A 205 21.84 29.08 25.99
C THR A 205 22.23 29.85 24.73
N SER A 206 23.48 29.81 24.32
CA SER A 206 23.91 30.46 23.07
C SER A 206 23.31 29.83 21.81
N ALA A 207 22.92 28.57 21.84
CA ALA A 207 22.22 27.91 20.76
C ALA A 207 21.38 26.75 21.28
N GLY A 208 20.28 26.46 20.61
CA GLY A 208 19.42 25.33 21.02
C GLY A 208 18.18 25.11 20.19
N THR A 209 17.38 24.18 20.69
CA THR A 209 16.06 23.86 20.16
C THR A 209 15.03 23.92 21.28
N VAL A 210 14.00 24.71 21.06
CA VAL A 210 12.82 24.78 21.92
C VAL A 210 11.70 23.98 21.27
N THR A 211 11.00 23.18 22.05
CA THR A 211 9.81 22.43 21.57
C THR A 211 8.60 22.79 22.43
N LEU A 212 7.55 23.27 21.77
CA LEU A 212 6.24 23.52 22.36
C LEU A 212 5.25 22.48 21.80
N ASN A 213 4.60 21.73 22.67
CA ASN A 213 3.54 20.79 22.31
C ASN A 213 2.20 21.34 22.81
N GLY A 214 1.33 21.70 21.87
CA GLY A 214 0.02 22.25 22.19
C GLY A 214 -1.08 21.20 22.05
N HIS A 215 -2.12 21.25 22.92
CA HIS A 215 -3.17 20.25 23.01
C HIS A 215 -4.60 20.80 23.00
N ALA A 216 -4.81 22.06 22.68
CA ALA A 216 -6.07 22.74 22.95
C ALA A 216 -7.06 22.82 21.77
N GLY A 217 -6.99 21.93 20.80
CA GLY A 217 -7.96 21.88 19.67
C GLY A 217 -7.58 22.80 18.49
N ALA A 218 -8.42 22.76 17.43
CA ALA A 218 -8.21 23.63 16.27
C ALA A 218 -8.38 25.10 16.66
N ARG A 219 -7.36 25.91 16.44
CA ARG A 219 -7.28 27.31 16.85
C ARG A 219 -6.84 28.21 15.71
N THR A 220 -7.24 29.45 15.82
CA THR A 220 -6.67 30.55 15.03
C THR A 220 -5.91 31.45 15.99
N GLY A 221 -4.72 31.88 15.63
CA GLY A 221 -3.89 32.73 16.47
C GLY A 221 -2.56 33.06 15.80
N TYR A 222 -1.61 33.48 16.62
CA TYR A 222 -0.27 33.82 16.18
C TYR A 222 0.78 33.37 17.19
N PHE A 223 2.01 33.26 16.75
CA PHE A 223 3.18 33.02 17.60
C PHE A 223 3.92 34.33 17.86
N ASP A 224 4.27 34.55 19.11
CA ASP A 224 5.27 35.54 19.51
C ASP A 224 6.61 34.84 19.69
N VAL A 225 7.64 35.42 19.13
CA VAL A 225 9.03 35.00 19.30
C VAL A 225 9.77 36.16 19.95
N SER A 226 10.43 35.87 21.05
CA SER A 226 11.29 36.83 21.73
C SER A 226 12.67 36.22 21.96
N THR A 227 13.72 36.95 21.60
CA THR A 227 15.11 36.57 21.80
C THR A 227 15.91 37.79 22.26
N TRP A 228 17.16 37.58 22.68
CA TRP A 228 18.09 38.66 22.83
C TRP A 228 18.58 39.19 21.48
N ILE A 229 19.26 40.35 21.50
CA ILE A 229 19.89 40.95 20.33
C ILE A 229 20.93 39.97 19.79
N ASN A 230 21.16 39.96 18.47
CA ASN A 230 22.11 39.10 17.77
C ASN A 230 21.81 37.59 17.81
N CYS A 231 20.56 37.20 17.94
CA CYS A 231 20.14 35.82 17.75
C CYS A 231 19.48 35.63 16.36
N SER A 232 19.85 34.57 15.67
CA SER A 232 19.09 34.07 14.54
C SER A 232 18.17 32.93 15.02
N TRP A 233 16.96 32.86 14.45
CA TRP A 233 15.98 31.85 14.84
C TRP A 233 15.19 31.33 13.64
N ARG A 234 14.68 30.11 13.80
CA ARG A 234 13.75 29.49 12.86
C ARG A 234 12.64 28.76 13.64
N VAL A 235 11.39 29.12 13.37
CA VAL A 235 10.21 28.53 14.00
C VAL A 235 9.44 27.74 12.97
N ARG A 236 9.23 26.46 13.24
CA ARG A 236 8.46 25.54 12.42
C ARG A 236 7.26 25.05 13.20
N VAL A 237 6.07 25.21 12.62
CA VAL A 237 4.80 24.75 13.20
C VAL A 237 4.30 23.54 12.45
N PHE A 238 3.98 22.49 13.18
CA PHE A 238 3.46 21.23 12.65
C PHE A 238 2.06 21.00 13.18
N SER A 239 1.18 20.41 12.38
CA SER A 239 -0.07 19.84 12.84
C SER A 239 0.19 18.72 13.87
N GLY A 240 -0.85 18.29 14.56
CA GLY A 240 -0.84 17.02 15.26
C GLY A 240 -0.62 15.85 14.31
N ILE A 241 -0.55 14.66 14.88
CA ILE A 241 -0.34 13.44 14.10
C ILE A 241 -1.61 13.11 13.31
N GLU A 242 -1.52 13.18 12.00
CA GLU A 242 -2.57 12.83 11.05
C GLU A 242 -2.28 11.52 10.32
N ASN A 243 -3.33 10.81 9.93
CA ASN A 243 -3.23 9.66 9.06
C ASN A 243 -3.12 10.13 7.61
N VAL A 244 -1.95 10.00 7.02
CA VAL A 244 -1.69 10.34 5.61
C VAL A 244 -1.60 9.06 4.79
N GLN A 245 -2.33 8.99 3.67
CA GLN A 245 -2.29 7.84 2.76
C GLN A 245 -0.89 7.66 2.16
N VAL A 246 -0.44 6.41 2.01
CA VAL A 246 0.89 6.02 1.51
C VAL A 246 0.77 5.13 0.28
#